data_9261110ac903b97423e900e08be57d12
#
_entry.id   9261110ac903b97423e900e08be57d12
#
_cell.length_a   1.000
_cell.length_b   1.000
_cell.length_c   1.000
_cell.angle_alpha   90.00
_cell.angle_beta   90.00
_cell.angle_gamma   90.00
#
_symmetry.space_group_name_H-M   'P 1'
#
loop_
_entity.id
_entity.type
_entity.pdbx_description
1 polymer ?
#
loop_
_entity_poly.entity_id
_entity_poly.type
_entity_poly.pdbx_seq_one_letter_code
_entity_poly.pdbx_strand_id
1 'polypeptide(L)'
;MVKKSISTISHKRDSKGYAYTASEIIDRYNALDEWIGILASREISLGSENSERIFLKRNGSSNFQSGSFSKSKRLIKMWTASTELEPEKAYTPYVLLRDIVHDGNKKAAFEEMKALLGIDHLE
;
A
#
# COMPACT_ATOMS: atom_id res chain seq x y z
N MET A 1 -18.20 13.44 -0.74
CA MET A 1 -18.11 13.25 -0.31
C MET A 1 -18.03 13.31 -0.34
N VAL A 2 -18.55 13.22 -0.57
CA VAL A 2 -18.39 13.01 -0.15
C VAL A 2 -18.36 12.98 0.06
N LYS A 3 -18.36 12.72 -0.40
CA LYS A 3 -18.37 12.45 0.26
C LYS A 3 -18.25 12.17 0.21
N LYS A 4 -18.52 11.99 0.10
CA LYS A 4 -18.52 11.62 0.64
C LYS A 4 -18.36 11.26 0.43
N SER A 5 -19.08 10.98 0.41
CA SER A 5 -18.82 10.60 0.81
C SER A 5 -18.75 10.41 0.73
N ILE A 6 -19.07 9.86 0.60
CA ILE A 6 -18.84 9.61 1.13
C ILE A 6 -18.85 9.33 1.13
N SER A 7 -19.24 8.91 1.09
CA SER A 7 -18.97 8.65 1.57
C SER A 7 -19.01 8.40 1.61
N THR A 8 -19.47 8.10 1.82
CA THR A 8 -19.20 7.81 2.38
C THR A 8 -19.23 7.61 2.61
N ILE A 9 -19.52 7.54 2.94
CA ILE A 9 -19.35 7.31 3.69
C ILE A 9 -19.48 7.43 4.00
N SER A 10 -19.79 7.50 4.36
CA SER A 10 -19.67 7.56 5.15
C SER A 10 -19.72 7.72 5.60
N HIS A 11 -19.95 7.98 6.46
CA HIS A 11 -19.95 7.99 7.41
C HIS A 11 -19.97 8.70 8.09
N LYS A 12 -19.97 8.80 8.62
CA LYS A 12 -19.94 9.40 9.23
C LYS A 12 -19.59 10.32 9.67
N ARG A 13 -19.42 11.18 10.03
CA ARG A 13 -19.27 12.30 10.21
C ARG A 13 -18.36 12.93 9.84
N ASP A 14 -18.30 13.67 9.18
CA ASP A 14 -17.40 14.21 8.90
C ASP A 14 -17.16 15.29 9.58
N SER A 15 -16.89 15.87 9.41
CA SER A 15 -16.50 16.87 10.01
C SER A 15 -16.77 16.84 11.27
N LYS A 16 -17.04 17.04 11.82
CA LYS A 16 -17.23 17.07 12.92
C LYS A 16 -16.96 15.99 13.60
N GLY A 17 -15.90 15.57 13.77
CA GLY A 17 -15.58 14.55 14.67
C GLY A 17 -15.80 13.16 14.19
N TYR A 18 -15.85 12.98 12.92
CA TYR A 18 -15.90 11.62 12.41
C TYR A 18 -14.60 10.90 12.77
N ALA A 19 -14.71 9.76 13.44
CA ALA A 19 -13.57 8.96 13.82
C ALA A 19 -13.48 7.75 12.90
N TYR A 20 -12.29 7.49 12.35
CA TYR A 20 -12.08 6.39 11.43
C TYR A 20 -11.65 5.14 12.20
N THR A 21 -12.18 3.99 11.80
CA THR A 21 -11.72 2.72 12.35
C THR A 21 -10.39 2.34 11.72
N ALA A 22 -9.67 1.43 12.37
CA ALA A 22 -8.43 0.93 11.81
C ALA A 22 -8.64 0.32 10.43
N SER A 23 -9.73 -0.43 10.28
CA SER A 23 -10.06 -1.08 9.01
C SER A 23 -10.26 -0.06 7.89
N GLU A 24 -10.96 1.05 8.19
CA GLU A 24 -11.18 2.09 7.20
C GLU A 24 -9.88 2.76 6.77
N ILE A 25 -8.98 2.99 7.71
CA ILE A 25 -7.70 3.60 7.41
C ILE A 25 -6.87 2.68 6.51
N ILE A 26 -6.85 1.40 6.83
CA ILE A 26 -6.14 0.41 6.01
C ILE A 26 -6.72 0.38 4.59
N ASP A 27 -8.05 0.33 4.48
CA ASP A 27 -8.69 0.28 3.17
C ASP A 27 -8.38 1.50 2.33
N ARG A 28 -8.40 2.68 2.95
CA ARG A 28 -8.09 3.93 2.24
C ARG A 28 -6.64 3.95 1.79
N TYR A 29 -5.74 3.51 2.66
CA TYR A 29 -4.33 3.48 2.30
C TYR A 29 -4.06 2.48 1.18
N ASN A 30 -4.70 1.32 1.22
CA ASN A 30 -4.51 0.29 0.19
C ASN A 30 -4.99 0.77 -1.19
N ALA A 31 -5.85 1.76 -1.24
CA ALA A 31 -6.32 2.33 -2.51
C ALA A 31 -5.35 3.37 -3.09
N LEU A 32 -4.35 3.78 -2.32
CA LEU A 32 -3.34 4.73 -2.80
C LEU A 32 -2.18 3.99 -3.46
N ASP A 33 -1.39 4.72 -4.22
CA ASP A 33 -0.24 4.13 -4.92
C ASP A 33 1.08 4.47 -4.23
N GLU A 34 1.07 4.63 -2.91
CA GLU A 34 2.28 4.88 -2.14
C GLU A 34 3.26 3.72 -2.20
N TRP A 35 2.75 2.52 -2.48
CA TRP A 35 3.58 1.33 -2.60
C TRP A 35 4.65 1.49 -3.68
N ILE A 36 4.37 2.28 -4.71
CA ILE A 36 5.35 2.50 -5.79
C ILE A 36 6.61 3.15 -5.26
N GLY A 37 6.46 4.19 -4.44
CA GLY A 37 7.59 4.88 -3.84
C GLY A 37 8.34 4.01 -2.84
N ILE A 38 7.62 3.18 -2.11
CA ILE A 38 8.24 2.24 -1.17
C ILE A 38 9.14 1.27 -1.93
N LEU A 39 8.62 0.69 -3.00
CA LEU A 39 9.41 -0.25 -3.80
C LEU A 39 10.61 0.46 -4.46
N ALA A 40 10.41 1.68 -4.94
CA ALA A 40 11.50 2.44 -5.55
C ALA A 40 12.65 2.65 -4.57
N SER A 41 12.33 2.91 -3.30
CA SER A 41 13.36 3.10 -2.27
C SER A 41 14.10 1.79 -1.96
N ARG A 42 13.58 0.65 -2.40
CA ARG A 42 14.22 -0.65 -2.23
C ARG A 42 14.75 -1.18 -3.56
N GLU A 43 14.96 -0.29 -4.54
CA GLU A 43 15.56 -0.66 -5.81
C GLU A 43 14.67 -1.56 -6.66
N ILE A 44 13.36 -1.42 -6.51
CA ILE A 44 12.38 -2.15 -7.30
C ILE A 44 11.57 -1.14 -8.09
N SER A 45 11.57 -1.26 -9.40
CA SER A 45 10.88 -0.32 -10.28
C SER A 45 9.78 -1.02 -11.07
N LEU A 46 8.91 -0.20 -11.66
CA LEU A 46 7.83 -0.71 -12.49
C LEU A 46 8.38 -1.08 -13.86
N GLY A 47 7.91 -2.21 -14.37
CA GLY A 47 8.26 -2.65 -15.72
C GLY A 47 7.05 -2.56 -16.64
N SER A 48 6.85 -3.58 -17.46
CA SER A 48 5.74 -3.60 -18.38
C SER A 48 4.42 -3.78 -17.63
N GLU A 49 3.32 -3.51 -18.33
CA GLU A 49 2.01 -3.51 -17.72
C GLU A 49 0.98 -4.02 -18.71
N ASN A 50 -0.02 -4.76 -18.21
CA ASN A 50 -1.17 -5.12 -19.02
C ASN A 50 -2.44 -4.78 -18.23
N SER A 51 -3.61 -5.24 -18.68
CA SER A 51 -4.86 -4.88 -18.03
C SER A 51 -5.01 -5.44 -16.61
N GLU A 52 -4.25 -6.46 -16.27
CA GLU A 52 -4.38 -7.15 -14.98
C GLU A 52 -3.23 -6.90 -14.03
N ARG A 53 -2.02 -6.66 -14.55
CA ARG A 53 -0.82 -6.61 -13.72
C ARG A 53 0.14 -5.53 -14.18
N ILE A 54 0.89 -5.02 -13.20
CA ILE A 54 2.09 -4.24 -13.44
C ILE A 54 3.25 -5.14 -13.03
N PHE A 55 4.17 -5.39 -13.96
CA PHE A 55 5.32 -6.24 -13.63
C PHE A 55 6.39 -5.40 -12.95
N LEU A 56 7.11 -6.01 -12.01
CA LEU A 56 8.09 -5.34 -11.18
C LEU A 56 9.48 -5.88 -11.51
N LYS A 57 10.46 -5.01 -11.45
CA LYS A 57 11.83 -5.36 -11.82
C LYS A 57 12.77 -4.87 -10.74
N ARG A 58 13.66 -5.75 -10.28
CA ARG A 58 14.71 -5.36 -9.37
C ARG A 58 15.82 -4.66 -10.17
N ASN A 59 16.25 -3.49 -9.71
CA ASN A 59 17.27 -2.72 -10.38
C ASN A 59 18.58 -3.54 -10.43
N GLY A 60 19.23 -3.49 -11.57
CA GLY A 60 20.45 -4.25 -11.76
C GLY A 60 20.26 -5.71 -12.13
N SER A 61 19.00 -6.17 -12.17
CA SER A 61 18.73 -7.54 -12.56
C SER A 61 18.77 -7.68 -14.08
N SER A 62 19.24 -8.82 -14.56
CA SER A 62 19.17 -9.14 -15.97
C SER A 62 17.78 -9.68 -16.35
N ASN A 63 16.96 -10.03 -15.38
CA ASN A 63 15.60 -10.52 -15.63
C ASN A 63 14.68 -9.36 -15.91
N PHE A 64 13.71 -9.57 -16.80
CA PHE A 64 12.72 -8.54 -17.08
C PHE A 64 11.73 -8.38 -15.96
N GLN A 65 11.45 -9.45 -15.25
CA GLN A 65 10.41 -9.46 -14.24
C GLN A 65 10.91 -10.15 -12.99
N SER A 66 10.79 -9.48 -11.88
CA SER A 66 11.15 -10.03 -10.58
C SER A 66 9.94 -10.20 -9.69
N GLY A 67 8.81 -9.63 -10.08
CA GLY A 67 7.56 -9.71 -9.35
C GLY A 67 6.43 -9.06 -10.11
N SER A 68 5.28 -8.91 -9.47
CA SER A 68 4.13 -8.25 -10.09
C SER A 68 3.22 -7.63 -9.04
N PHE A 69 2.43 -6.67 -9.50
CA PHE A 69 1.35 -6.06 -8.73
C PHE A 69 0.04 -6.41 -9.42
N SER A 70 -0.86 -7.08 -8.71
CA SER A 70 -2.19 -7.40 -9.24
C SER A 70 -3.09 -6.18 -9.09
N LYS A 71 -3.61 -5.67 -10.20
CA LYS A 71 -4.42 -4.45 -10.18
C LYS A 71 -5.74 -4.65 -9.46
N SER A 72 -6.38 -5.80 -9.68
CA SER A 72 -7.69 -6.04 -9.09
C SER A 72 -7.60 -6.34 -7.60
N LYS A 73 -6.59 -7.09 -7.20
CA LYS A 73 -6.44 -7.50 -5.79
C LYS A 73 -5.55 -6.56 -5.00
N ARG A 74 -4.83 -5.69 -5.69
CA ARG A 74 -3.88 -4.74 -5.12
C ARG A 74 -2.87 -5.45 -4.23
N LEU A 75 -2.25 -6.48 -4.80
CA LEU A 75 -1.27 -7.30 -4.11
C LEU A 75 0.06 -7.28 -4.84
N ILE A 76 1.12 -7.08 -4.09
CA ILE A 76 2.50 -7.09 -4.57
C ILE A 76 3.12 -8.43 -4.23
N LYS A 77 3.74 -9.08 -5.20
CA LYS A 77 4.41 -10.35 -4.96
C LYS A 77 5.73 -10.37 -5.73
N MET A 78 6.81 -10.69 -5.04
CA MET A 78 8.11 -10.88 -5.68
C MET A 78 8.42 -12.37 -5.72
N TRP A 79 9.04 -12.83 -6.80
CA TRP A 79 9.44 -14.22 -6.87
C TRP A 79 10.97 -14.40 -6.83
N THR A 80 11.70 -13.29 -6.65
CA THR A 80 13.14 -13.37 -6.42
C THR A 80 13.40 -13.20 -4.93
N ALA A 81 14.44 -13.87 -4.43
CA ALA A 81 14.86 -13.74 -3.04
C ALA A 81 15.84 -12.59 -2.83
N SER A 82 16.12 -11.80 -3.88
CA SER A 82 17.14 -10.75 -3.82
C SER A 82 16.65 -9.41 -3.37
N THR A 83 15.45 -9.34 -2.81
CA THR A 83 14.89 -8.08 -2.27
C THR A 83 14.52 -8.28 -0.80
N GLU A 84 14.12 -7.18 -0.14
CA GLU A 84 13.66 -7.26 1.25
C GLU A 84 12.32 -7.99 1.38
N LEU A 85 11.54 -8.06 0.31
CA LEU A 85 10.27 -8.75 0.34
C LEU A 85 10.49 -10.26 0.28
N GLU A 86 9.75 -11.00 1.10
CA GLU A 86 9.83 -12.46 1.07
C GLU A 86 9.31 -12.96 -0.27
N PRO A 87 10.03 -13.90 -0.91
CA PRO A 87 9.57 -14.43 -2.20
C PRO A 87 8.26 -15.16 -2.04
N GLU A 88 7.39 -14.96 -3.02
CA GLU A 88 6.07 -15.61 -3.11
C GLU A 88 5.06 -15.17 -2.04
N LYS A 89 5.41 -14.23 -1.16
CA LYS A 89 4.47 -13.69 -0.20
C LYS A 89 3.71 -12.54 -0.83
N ALA A 90 2.39 -12.50 -0.64
CA ALA A 90 1.56 -11.40 -1.15
C ALA A 90 1.51 -10.27 -0.12
N TYR A 91 1.79 -9.05 -0.58
CA TYR A 91 1.75 -7.86 0.27
C TYR A 91 0.68 -6.92 -0.24
N THR A 92 -0.24 -6.49 0.65
CA THR A 92 -1.05 -5.31 0.34
C THR A 92 -0.18 -4.07 0.56
N PRO A 93 -0.56 -2.91 0.03
CA PRO A 93 0.20 -1.69 0.34
C PRO A 93 0.39 -1.45 1.83
N TYR A 94 -0.63 -1.74 2.66
CA TYR A 94 -0.50 -1.60 4.10
C TYR A 94 0.53 -2.58 4.69
N VAL A 95 0.47 -3.86 4.27
CA VAL A 95 1.41 -4.86 4.79
C VAL A 95 2.83 -4.52 4.37
N LEU A 96 3.00 -3.99 3.16
CA LEU A 96 4.30 -3.53 2.69
C LEU A 96 4.83 -2.40 3.59
N LEU A 97 3.97 -1.42 3.90
CA LEU A 97 4.35 -0.32 4.77
C LEU A 97 4.71 -0.82 6.16
N ARG A 98 3.84 -1.64 6.75
CA ARG A 98 4.05 -2.14 8.11
C ARG A 98 5.31 -2.97 8.23
N ASP A 99 5.49 -3.93 7.34
CA ASP A 99 6.54 -4.92 7.51
C ASP A 99 7.88 -4.52 6.91
N ILE A 100 7.87 -3.78 5.81
CA ILE A 100 9.12 -3.41 5.13
C ILE A 100 9.63 -2.05 5.60
N VAL A 101 8.74 -1.06 5.67
CA VAL A 101 9.17 0.29 6.08
C VAL A 101 9.33 0.38 7.59
N HIS A 102 8.40 -0.17 8.34
CA HIS A 102 8.33 -0.02 9.79
C HIS A 102 8.66 -1.29 10.56
N ASP A 103 9.18 -2.32 9.88
CA ASP A 103 9.73 -3.50 10.53
C ASP A 103 8.71 -4.22 11.41
N GLY A 104 7.47 -4.24 10.99
CA GLY A 104 6.39 -4.89 11.73
C GLY A 104 5.73 -4.02 12.78
N ASN A 105 6.12 -2.74 12.87
CA ASN A 105 5.57 -1.85 13.87
C ASN A 105 4.25 -1.25 13.38
N LYS A 106 3.13 -1.82 13.84
CA LYS A 106 1.80 -1.37 13.44
C LYS A 106 1.54 0.07 13.82
N LYS A 107 1.96 0.48 15.00
CA LYS A 107 1.69 1.83 15.47
C LYS A 107 2.35 2.86 14.56
N ALA A 108 3.61 2.63 14.20
CA ALA A 108 4.32 3.55 13.32
C ALA A 108 3.67 3.60 11.94
N ALA A 109 3.22 2.44 11.42
CA ALA A 109 2.54 2.38 10.15
C ALA A 109 1.23 3.19 10.18
N PHE A 110 0.45 3.05 11.26
CA PHE A 110 -0.80 3.79 11.39
C PHE A 110 -0.57 5.28 11.50
N GLU A 111 0.48 5.70 12.22
CA GLU A 111 0.78 7.13 12.30
C GLU A 111 1.10 7.70 10.93
N GLU A 112 1.86 6.97 10.13
CA GLU A 112 2.18 7.43 8.79
C GLU A 112 0.94 7.47 7.90
N MET A 113 0.09 6.45 7.97
CA MET A 113 -1.14 6.41 7.17
C MET A 113 -2.07 7.56 7.54
N LYS A 114 -2.21 7.83 8.83
CA LYS A 114 -3.05 8.95 9.27
C LYS A 114 -2.53 10.27 8.74
N ALA A 115 -1.22 10.46 8.79
CA ALA A 115 -0.63 11.69 8.28
C ALA A 115 -0.88 11.85 6.79
N LEU A 116 -0.71 10.77 6.02
CA LEU A 116 -0.94 10.82 4.58
C LEU A 116 -2.38 11.09 4.23
N LEU A 117 -3.31 10.55 4.99
CA LEU A 117 -4.74 10.67 4.72
C LEU A 117 -5.36 11.91 5.36
N GLY A 118 -4.60 12.65 6.15
CA GLY A 118 -5.11 13.83 6.83
C GLY A 118 -6.07 13.50 7.96
N ILE A 119 -5.89 12.35 8.60
CA ILE A 119 -6.77 11.89 9.68
C ILE A 119 -6.13 12.21 11.01
N ASP A 120 -6.84 12.96 11.86
CA ASP A 120 -6.28 13.39 13.14
C ASP A 120 -6.51 12.42 14.28
N HIS A 121 -7.54 11.61 14.18
CA HIS A 121 -7.84 10.71 15.29
C HIS A 121 -8.44 9.41 14.79
N LEU A 122 -8.32 8.42 15.64
CA LEU A 122 -8.75 7.07 15.37
C LEU A 122 -9.74 6.66 16.43
N GLU A 123 -10.81 6.06 15.99
CA GLU A 123 -11.79 5.53 16.92
C GLU A 123 -11.30 4.27 17.60
#